data_07964f9aeaaeab1ae1cfab61f7de0ada
#
_entry.id   07964f9aeaaeab1ae1cfab61f7de0ada
#
_cell.length_a   1.000
_cell.length_b   1.000
_cell.length_c   1.000
_cell.angle_alpha   90.00
_cell.angle_beta   90.00
_cell.angle_gamma   90.00
#
_symmetry.space_group_name_H-M   'P 1'
#
loop_
_entity.id
_entity.type
_entity.pdbx_description
1 polymer ?
#
loop_
_entity_poly.entity_id
_entity_poly.type
_entity_poly.pdbx_seq_one_letter_code
_entity_poly.pdbx_strand_id
1 'polypeptide(L)'
;MDDPFTTVENPGPIQLLAVAFPGSRFKGKILPELDRLKRKRLIRVLDLLIIRKDFEGNVTVGRGSDLDWEEATALGSYLGALAGIAAGGEDAVERGSISGAAQLADGHIFDEDYAFRLTEALGNDTSAAVILIEHVWAKPLLETIEDAGGIELLNDWVQPAAMLSIEPPT
;
A
#
# COMPACT_ATOMS: atom_id res chain seq x y z
N MET A 1 -23.75 -10.36 -0.13
CA MET A 1 -22.30 -10.69 -0.27
C MET A 1 -21.62 -9.37 -0.55
N ASP A 2 -20.82 -8.92 0.38
CA ASP A 2 -20.11 -7.65 0.20
C ASP A 2 -19.12 -7.80 -0.96
N ASP A 3 -19.12 -6.84 -1.87
CA ASP A 3 -18.18 -6.82 -2.98
C ASP A 3 -16.78 -6.61 -2.38
N PRO A 4 -15.86 -7.58 -2.51
CA PRO A 4 -14.51 -7.45 -1.93
C PRO A 4 -13.72 -6.26 -2.49
N PHE A 5 -14.26 -5.59 -3.52
CA PHE A 5 -13.68 -4.39 -4.11
C PHE A 5 -14.14 -3.09 -3.46
N THR A 6 -15.13 -3.14 -2.57
CA THR A 6 -15.71 -1.95 -1.93
C THR A 6 -15.42 -1.85 -0.44
N THR A 7 -14.82 -2.87 0.18
CA THR A 7 -14.59 -2.88 1.63
C THR A 7 -13.09 -2.87 1.94
N VAL A 8 -12.62 -1.80 2.57
CA VAL A 8 -11.24 -1.69 3.08
C VAL A 8 -11.12 -2.03 4.57
N GLU A 9 -12.20 -2.52 5.19
CA GLU A 9 -12.21 -2.89 6.61
C GLU A 9 -11.37 -4.13 6.93
N ASN A 10 -11.10 -4.96 5.92
CA ASN A 10 -10.20 -6.10 6.03
C ASN A 10 -9.51 -6.29 4.67
N PRO A 11 -8.45 -5.54 4.40
CA PRO A 11 -7.77 -5.60 3.11
C PRO A 11 -7.13 -6.96 2.86
N GLY A 12 -7.03 -7.35 1.60
CA GLY A 12 -6.20 -8.46 1.16
C GLY A 12 -4.70 -8.16 1.39
N PRO A 13 -3.79 -9.05 0.96
CA PRO A 13 -2.36 -8.83 1.10
C PRO A 13 -1.93 -7.51 0.45
N ILE A 14 -1.11 -6.74 1.15
CA ILE A 14 -0.63 -5.44 0.72
C ILE A 14 0.85 -5.53 0.38
N GLN A 15 1.22 -5.04 -0.80
CA GLN A 15 2.60 -4.95 -1.27
C GLN A 15 3.03 -3.49 -1.33
N LEU A 16 4.19 -3.20 -0.75
CA LEU A 16 4.91 -1.94 -0.98
C LEU A 16 5.92 -2.16 -2.11
N LEU A 17 5.77 -1.43 -3.20
CA LEU A 17 6.70 -1.44 -4.31
C LEU A 17 7.33 -0.06 -4.47
N ALA A 18 8.64 0.02 -4.33
CA ALA A 18 9.40 1.24 -4.59
C ALA A 18 10.36 1.00 -5.76
N VAL A 19 10.31 1.86 -6.76
CA VAL A 19 11.13 1.78 -7.96
C VAL A 19 11.74 3.12 -8.30
N ALA A 20 12.97 3.11 -8.76
CA ALA A 20 13.65 4.31 -9.24
C ALA A 20 14.03 4.15 -10.71
N PHE A 21 13.99 5.25 -11.43
CA PHE A 21 14.32 5.29 -12.86
C PHE A 21 15.46 6.29 -13.07
N PRO A 22 16.54 5.88 -13.77
CA PRO A 22 17.52 6.83 -14.26
C PRO A 22 16.84 7.72 -15.30
N GLY A 23 17.09 9.01 -15.22
CA GLY A 23 16.40 9.99 -16.04
C GLY A 23 15.06 10.41 -15.46
N SER A 24 14.65 11.63 -15.76
CA SER A 24 13.38 12.19 -15.31
C SER A 24 12.18 11.84 -16.19
N ARG A 25 12.36 10.90 -17.13
CA ARG A 25 11.37 10.56 -18.16
C ARG A 25 10.68 9.23 -17.84
N PHE A 26 9.48 9.30 -17.31
CA PHE A 26 8.57 8.16 -17.31
C PHE A 26 8.12 7.85 -18.75
N LYS A 27 8.28 6.60 -19.17
CA LYS A 27 7.78 6.16 -20.48
C LYS A 27 6.26 5.98 -20.54
N GLY A 28 5.52 6.41 -19.54
CA GLY A 28 4.05 6.41 -19.50
C GLY A 28 3.39 5.04 -19.56
N LYS A 29 4.12 3.94 -19.32
CA LYS A 29 3.58 2.58 -19.44
C LYS A 29 3.08 2.00 -18.11
N ILE A 30 3.51 2.54 -16.98
CA ILE A 30 3.19 2.01 -15.65
C ILE A 30 1.73 2.26 -15.32
N LEU A 31 1.25 3.48 -15.46
CA LEU A 31 -0.14 3.83 -15.13
C LEU A 31 -1.16 3.04 -15.96
N PRO A 32 -1.01 2.89 -17.31
CA PRO A 32 -1.91 2.04 -18.09
C PRO A 32 -1.90 0.58 -17.65
N GLU A 33 -0.77 0.04 -17.20
CA GLU A 33 -0.71 -1.33 -16.70
C GLU A 33 -1.40 -1.47 -15.34
N LEU A 34 -1.21 -0.51 -14.43
CA LEU A 34 -1.97 -0.46 -13.18
C LEU A 34 -3.48 -0.39 -13.46
N ASP A 35 -3.90 0.47 -14.39
CA ASP A 35 -5.31 0.58 -14.78
C ASP A 35 -5.85 -0.71 -15.39
N ARG A 36 -5.04 -1.44 -16.16
CA ARG A 36 -5.42 -2.76 -16.68
C ARG A 36 -5.67 -3.76 -15.56
N LEU A 37 -4.79 -3.80 -14.56
CA LEU A 37 -4.92 -4.70 -13.41
C LEU A 37 -6.14 -4.33 -12.55
N LYS A 38 -6.39 -3.04 -12.34
CA LYS A 38 -7.57 -2.53 -11.63
C LYS A 38 -8.87 -2.90 -12.34
N ARG A 39 -8.94 -2.70 -13.66
CA ARG A 39 -10.13 -3.09 -14.46
C ARG A 39 -10.41 -4.59 -14.41
N LYS A 40 -9.37 -5.41 -14.25
CA LYS A 40 -9.51 -6.87 -14.05
C LYS A 40 -9.83 -7.25 -12.61
N ARG A 41 -9.98 -6.28 -11.72
CA ARG A 41 -10.25 -6.48 -10.30
C ARG A 41 -9.19 -7.35 -9.59
N LEU A 42 -7.95 -7.28 -10.05
CA LEU A 42 -6.82 -8.01 -9.45
C LEU A 42 -6.18 -7.24 -8.31
N ILE A 43 -6.13 -5.92 -8.45
CA ILE A 43 -5.49 -5.02 -7.47
C ILE A 43 -6.33 -3.77 -7.20
N ARG A 44 -6.06 -3.16 -6.05
CA ARG A 44 -6.38 -1.75 -5.75
C ARG A 44 -5.07 -1.01 -5.48
N VAL A 45 -4.97 0.22 -5.90
CA VAL A 45 -3.87 1.12 -5.55
C VAL A 45 -4.30 1.91 -4.32
N LEU A 46 -3.79 1.54 -3.17
CA LEU A 46 -4.12 2.20 -1.90
C LEU A 46 -3.47 3.57 -1.81
N ASP A 47 -2.24 3.69 -2.30
CA ASP A 47 -1.56 4.97 -2.46
C ASP A 47 -0.48 4.89 -3.53
N LEU A 48 -0.23 6.00 -4.19
CA LEU A 48 0.80 6.18 -5.21
C LEU A 48 1.47 7.52 -5.03
N LEU A 49 2.79 7.51 -4.90
CA LEU A 49 3.62 8.68 -4.86
C LEU A 49 4.64 8.61 -6.00
N ILE A 50 4.64 9.62 -6.86
CA ILE A 50 5.61 9.76 -7.95
C ILE A 50 6.42 11.02 -7.70
N ILE A 51 7.74 10.90 -7.72
CA ILE A 51 8.67 12.02 -7.62
C ILE A 51 9.53 12.05 -8.87
N ARG A 52 9.62 13.22 -9.45
CA ARG A 52 10.52 13.51 -10.57
C ARG A 52 11.42 14.67 -10.19
N LYS A 53 12.71 14.48 -10.30
CA LYS A 53 13.74 15.50 -10.10
C LYS A 53 14.51 15.71 -11.41
N ASP A 54 14.41 16.91 -11.98
CA ASP A 54 15.04 17.20 -13.26
C ASP A 54 16.55 17.49 -13.13
N PHE A 55 17.21 17.79 -14.23
CA PHE A 55 18.65 18.13 -14.26
C PHE A 55 19.02 19.33 -13.40
N GLU A 56 18.11 20.28 -13.28
CA GLU A 56 18.30 21.51 -12.51
C GLU A 56 17.99 21.31 -11.02
N GLY A 57 17.43 20.13 -10.65
CA GLY A 57 17.01 19.83 -9.28
C GLY A 57 15.58 20.26 -8.95
N ASN A 58 14.79 20.70 -9.98
CA ASN A 58 13.38 21.00 -9.76
C ASN A 58 12.60 19.71 -9.52
N VAL A 59 11.70 19.74 -8.54
CA VAL A 59 10.94 18.58 -8.10
C VAL A 59 9.49 18.72 -8.52
N THR A 60 8.97 17.65 -9.11
CA THR A 60 7.54 17.48 -9.38
C THR A 60 7.04 16.27 -8.60
N VAL A 61 5.94 16.42 -7.87
CA VAL A 61 5.31 15.38 -7.08
C VAL A 61 3.93 15.06 -7.65
N GLY A 62 3.70 13.78 -7.95
CA GLY A 62 2.39 13.25 -8.35
C GLY A 62 1.87 12.29 -7.29
N ARG A 63 0.58 12.31 -7.05
CA ARG A 63 -0.10 11.44 -6.08
C ARG A 63 -1.32 10.80 -6.72
N GLY A 64 -1.69 9.61 -6.24
CA GLY A 64 -2.90 8.92 -6.65
C GLY A 64 -3.36 7.94 -5.60
N SER A 65 -4.66 7.65 -5.58
CA SER A 65 -5.24 6.62 -4.73
C SER A 65 -6.55 6.15 -5.37
N ASP A 66 -6.90 4.89 -5.19
CA ASP A 66 -8.21 4.35 -5.55
C ASP A 66 -9.21 4.45 -4.40
N LEU A 67 -8.77 4.93 -3.24
CA LEU A 67 -9.61 5.11 -2.07
C LEU A 67 -10.33 6.46 -2.16
N ASP A 68 -11.63 6.44 -1.87
CA ASP A 68 -12.33 7.67 -1.53
C ASP A 68 -12.06 8.08 -0.06
N TRP A 69 -12.64 9.19 0.37
CA TRP A 69 -12.44 9.71 1.72
C TRP A 69 -12.92 8.74 2.81
N GLU A 70 -14.08 8.10 2.61
CA GLU A 70 -14.65 7.16 3.57
C GLU A 70 -13.78 5.91 3.68
N GLU A 71 -13.37 5.37 2.54
CA GLU A 71 -12.48 4.20 2.47
C GLU A 71 -11.11 4.48 3.10
N ALA A 72 -10.50 5.62 2.82
CA ALA A 72 -9.23 6.02 3.40
C ALA A 72 -9.33 6.16 4.93
N THR A 73 -10.40 6.79 5.41
CA THR A 73 -10.66 6.97 6.84
C THR A 73 -10.90 5.61 7.53
N ALA A 74 -11.68 4.73 6.91
CA ALA A 74 -11.94 3.37 7.43
C ALA A 74 -10.66 2.54 7.49
N LEU A 75 -9.84 2.58 6.44
CA LEU A 75 -8.53 1.91 6.42
C LEU A 75 -7.62 2.45 7.52
N GLY A 76 -7.54 3.76 7.68
CA GLY A 76 -6.75 4.39 8.73
C GLY A 76 -7.21 3.97 10.13
N SER A 77 -8.51 3.94 10.36
CA SER A 77 -9.11 3.45 11.60
C SER A 77 -8.72 2.00 11.90
N TYR A 78 -8.84 1.12 10.91
CA TYR A 78 -8.47 -0.29 11.02
C TYR A 78 -6.98 -0.48 11.34
N LEU A 79 -6.10 0.16 10.58
CA LEU A 79 -4.65 0.08 10.79
C LEU A 79 -4.23 0.65 12.14
N GLY A 80 -4.85 1.76 12.55
CA GLY A 80 -4.61 2.37 13.85
C GLY A 80 -5.08 1.48 15.01
N ALA A 81 -6.22 0.80 14.86
CA ALA A 81 -6.69 -0.19 15.83
C ALA A 81 -5.71 -1.36 15.97
N LEU A 82 -5.20 -1.91 14.85
CA LEU A 82 -4.18 -2.97 14.88
C LEU A 82 -2.89 -2.51 15.59
N ALA A 83 -2.44 -1.29 15.33
CA ALA A 83 -1.30 -0.71 16.02
C ALA A 83 -1.58 -0.56 17.54
N GLY A 84 -2.81 -0.21 17.90
CA GLY A 84 -3.26 -0.14 19.28
C GLY A 84 -3.26 -1.50 19.99
N ILE A 85 -3.66 -2.57 19.30
CA ILE A 85 -3.56 -3.93 19.83
C ILE A 85 -2.11 -4.28 20.16
N ALA A 86 -1.19 -3.96 19.27
CA ALA A 86 0.25 -4.18 19.47
C ALA A 86 0.81 -3.38 20.65
N ALA A 87 0.27 -2.19 20.92
CA ALA A 87 0.66 -1.34 22.06
C ALA A 87 0.05 -1.79 23.38
N GLY A 88 -1.04 -2.58 23.34
CA GLY A 88 -1.73 -3.18 24.50
C GLY A 88 -2.84 -2.34 25.10
N GLY A 89 -3.99 -3.00 25.33
CA GLY A 89 -5.15 -2.44 26.02
C GLY A 89 -6.24 -1.85 25.12
N GLU A 90 -7.50 -1.90 25.63
CA GLU A 90 -8.68 -1.40 24.89
C GLU A 90 -8.59 0.10 24.59
N ASP A 91 -8.11 0.91 25.53
CA ASP A 91 -7.92 2.35 25.34
C ASP A 91 -6.89 2.66 24.24
N ALA A 92 -5.89 1.81 24.07
CA ALA A 92 -4.89 1.96 23.00
C ALA A 92 -5.50 1.64 21.62
N VAL A 93 -6.41 0.68 21.54
CA VAL A 93 -7.15 0.35 20.31
C VAL A 93 -8.02 1.52 19.88
N GLU A 94 -8.79 2.11 20.81
CA GLU A 94 -9.66 3.26 20.50
C GLU A 94 -8.84 4.49 20.06
N ARG A 95 -7.80 4.86 20.80
CA ARG A 95 -6.91 5.96 20.44
C ARG A 95 -6.22 5.72 19.10
N GLY A 96 -5.76 4.50 18.85
CA GLY A 96 -5.14 4.11 17.59
C GLY A 96 -6.10 4.24 16.42
N SER A 97 -7.34 3.77 16.58
CA SER A 97 -8.39 3.87 15.57
C SER A 97 -8.67 5.32 15.19
N ILE A 98 -8.87 6.20 16.17
CA ILE A 98 -9.13 7.64 15.94
C ILE A 98 -7.92 8.30 15.27
N SER A 99 -6.72 8.04 15.75
CA SER A 99 -5.48 8.59 15.20
C SER A 99 -5.24 8.13 13.77
N GLY A 100 -5.43 6.83 13.49
CA GLY A 100 -5.26 6.27 12.15
C GLY A 100 -6.27 6.84 11.15
N ALA A 101 -7.54 6.99 11.54
CA ALA A 101 -8.55 7.64 10.71
C ALA A 101 -8.16 9.08 10.36
N ALA A 102 -7.67 9.84 11.34
CA ALA A 102 -7.23 11.22 11.13
C ALA A 102 -5.99 11.31 10.22
N GLN A 103 -5.06 10.36 10.33
CA GLN A 103 -3.85 10.34 9.50
C GLN A 103 -4.14 10.09 8.01
N LEU A 104 -5.15 9.28 7.70
CA LEU A 104 -5.51 8.97 6.31
C LEU A 104 -6.68 9.81 5.79
N ALA A 105 -7.12 10.82 6.52
CA ALA A 105 -8.26 11.65 6.14
C ALA A 105 -8.05 12.44 4.83
N ASP A 106 -6.81 12.70 4.43
CA ASP A 106 -6.47 13.31 3.14
C ASP A 106 -6.43 12.30 1.97
N GLY A 107 -6.67 11.02 2.23
CA GLY A 107 -6.66 9.96 1.25
C GLY A 107 -5.27 9.41 0.90
N HIS A 108 -4.21 9.85 1.58
CA HIS A 108 -2.84 9.44 1.30
C HIS A 108 -2.13 8.86 2.53
N ILE A 109 -1.51 7.71 2.34
CA ILE A 109 -0.66 7.03 3.33
C ILE A 109 0.74 7.64 3.32
N PHE A 110 1.27 7.97 2.13
CA PHE A 110 2.55 8.64 1.99
C PHE A 110 2.37 10.15 2.23
N ASP A 111 2.71 10.60 3.41
CA ASP A 111 2.60 11.99 3.81
C ASP A 111 3.67 12.90 3.16
N GLU A 112 3.62 14.20 3.44
CA GLU A 112 4.56 15.17 2.88
C GLU A 112 5.98 14.94 3.37
N ASP A 113 6.15 14.45 4.60
CA ASP A 113 7.45 14.15 5.19
C ASP A 113 8.11 12.94 4.50
N TYR A 114 7.33 11.93 4.16
CA TYR A 114 7.79 10.80 3.34
C TYR A 114 8.22 11.27 1.94
N ALA A 115 7.41 12.09 1.29
CA ALA A 115 7.73 12.65 -0.03
C ALA A 115 9.00 13.50 0.01
N PHE A 116 9.17 14.32 1.05
CA PHE A 116 10.37 15.13 1.25
C PHE A 116 11.62 14.25 1.41
N ARG A 117 11.58 13.26 2.30
CA ARG A 117 12.73 12.34 2.52
C ARG A 117 13.09 11.56 1.26
N LEU A 118 12.11 11.10 0.50
CA LEU A 118 12.34 10.44 -0.77
C LEU A 118 13.00 11.38 -1.78
N THR A 119 12.53 12.63 -1.86
CA THR A 119 13.11 13.67 -2.72
C THR A 119 14.57 13.96 -2.40
N GLU A 120 14.91 14.05 -1.11
CA GLU A 120 16.30 14.26 -0.65
C GLU A 120 17.20 13.07 -1.01
N ALA A 121 16.67 11.87 -1.01
CA ALA A 121 17.42 10.67 -1.37
C ALA A 121 17.68 10.53 -2.88
N LEU A 122 16.91 11.24 -3.73
CA LEU A 122 17.06 11.18 -5.18
C LEU A 122 18.10 12.18 -5.68
N GLY A 123 18.96 11.71 -6.58
CA GLY A 123 19.85 12.59 -7.35
C GLY A 123 19.07 13.38 -8.42
N ASN A 124 19.71 14.42 -8.96
CA ASN A 124 19.16 15.13 -10.13
C ASN A 124 19.02 14.19 -11.34
N ASP A 125 18.10 14.50 -12.23
CA ASP A 125 17.74 13.70 -13.41
C ASP A 125 17.35 12.25 -13.04
N THR A 126 16.58 12.10 -11.99
CA THR A 126 16.02 10.81 -11.58
C THR A 126 14.56 10.95 -11.23
N SER A 127 13.86 9.83 -11.28
CA SER A 127 12.48 9.73 -10.80
C SER A 127 12.28 8.47 -9.99
N ALA A 128 11.33 8.50 -9.09
CA ALA A 128 10.93 7.37 -8.29
C ALA A 128 9.40 7.25 -8.21
N ALA A 129 8.91 6.03 -8.08
CA ALA A 129 7.53 5.75 -7.75
C ALA A 129 7.47 4.82 -6.56
N VAL A 130 6.61 5.15 -5.61
CA VAL A 130 6.27 4.29 -4.47
C VAL A 130 4.78 4.00 -4.55
N ILE A 131 4.45 2.72 -4.57
CA ILE A 131 3.09 2.24 -4.79
C ILE A 131 2.73 1.28 -3.67
N LEU A 132 1.58 1.49 -3.06
CA LEU A 132 0.99 0.57 -2.10
C LEU A 132 -0.17 -0.15 -2.79
N ILE A 133 -0.04 -1.44 -2.97
CA ILE A 133 -0.94 -2.27 -3.77
C ILE A 133 -1.62 -3.31 -2.87
N GLU A 134 -2.94 -3.31 -2.84
CA GLU A 134 -3.72 -4.42 -2.30
C GLU A 134 -3.95 -5.47 -3.39
N HIS A 135 -3.64 -6.72 -3.09
CA HIS A 135 -3.91 -7.86 -3.97
C HIS A 135 -5.30 -8.42 -3.69
N VAL A 136 -6.30 -7.83 -4.32
CA VAL A 136 -7.71 -8.17 -4.09
C VAL A 136 -8.03 -9.60 -4.51
N TRP A 137 -7.37 -10.11 -5.54
CA TRP A 137 -7.56 -11.48 -6.03
C TRP A 137 -7.29 -12.56 -4.96
N ALA A 138 -6.42 -12.26 -3.99
CA ALA A 138 -6.05 -13.22 -2.93
C ALA A 138 -7.06 -13.25 -1.78
N LYS A 139 -7.87 -12.20 -1.62
CA LYS A 139 -8.79 -12.05 -0.51
C LYS A 139 -9.81 -13.20 -0.37
N PRO A 140 -10.53 -13.62 -1.42
CA PRO A 140 -11.48 -14.74 -1.32
C PRO A 140 -10.82 -16.05 -0.90
N LEU A 141 -9.56 -16.29 -1.31
CA LEU A 141 -8.83 -17.49 -0.89
C LEU A 141 -8.55 -17.46 0.62
N LEU A 142 -8.08 -16.33 1.13
CA LEU A 142 -7.77 -16.16 2.55
C LEU A 142 -9.03 -16.28 3.41
N GLU A 143 -10.13 -15.65 3.01
CA GLU A 143 -11.42 -15.76 3.67
C GLU A 143 -11.93 -17.21 3.70
N THR A 144 -11.80 -17.94 2.61
CA THR A 144 -12.17 -19.36 2.53
C THR A 144 -11.33 -20.22 3.48
N ILE A 145 -10.05 -19.91 3.63
CA ILE A 145 -9.15 -20.60 4.57
C ILE A 145 -9.59 -20.34 6.01
N GLU A 146 -9.89 -19.08 6.36
CA GLU A 146 -10.38 -18.71 7.68
C GLU A 146 -11.72 -19.39 8.01
N ASP A 147 -12.68 -19.36 7.06
CA ASP A 147 -13.98 -20.02 7.21
C ASP A 147 -13.86 -21.53 7.43
N ALA A 148 -12.82 -22.16 6.85
CA ALA A 148 -12.50 -23.56 7.06
C ALA A 148 -11.77 -23.84 8.40
N GLY A 149 -11.55 -22.80 9.22
CA GLY A 149 -10.83 -22.91 10.51
C GLY A 149 -9.31 -22.84 10.38
N GLY A 150 -8.80 -22.42 9.22
CA GLY A 150 -7.37 -22.21 8.99
C GLY A 150 -6.85 -20.99 9.72
N ILE A 151 -5.62 -21.04 10.17
CA ILE A 151 -4.89 -19.93 10.78
C ILE A 151 -3.68 -19.62 9.91
N GLU A 152 -3.55 -18.36 9.50
CA GLU A 152 -2.39 -17.92 8.75
C GLU A 152 -1.13 -17.92 9.63
N LEU A 153 -0.14 -18.69 9.27
CA LEU A 153 1.15 -18.74 9.96
C LEU A 153 2.20 -17.87 9.29
N LEU A 154 2.12 -17.76 7.97
CA LEU A 154 3.04 -16.97 7.15
C LEU A 154 2.35 -16.62 5.84
N ASN A 155 2.45 -15.36 5.44
CA ASN A 155 2.00 -14.86 4.15
C ASN A 155 3.03 -13.85 3.65
N ASP A 156 3.92 -14.29 2.75
CA ASP A 156 5.06 -13.50 2.35
C ASP A 156 5.33 -13.62 0.84
N TRP A 157 5.95 -12.58 0.28
CA TRP A 157 6.42 -12.55 -1.11
C TRP A 157 7.84 -13.07 -1.18
N VAL A 158 8.04 -14.13 -1.96
CA VAL A 158 9.33 -14.78 -2.09
C VAL A 158 9.98 -14.39 -3.41
N GLN A 159 11.20 -13.90 -3.34
CA GLN A 159 12.01 -13.64 -4.53
C GLN A 159 12.43 -14.97 -5.17
N PRO A 160 12.42 -15.10 -6.52
CA PRO A 160 12.78 -16.34 -7.20
C PRO A 160 14.13 -16.91 -6.76
N ALA A 161 15.11 -16.04 -6.50
CA ALA A 161 16.44 -16.47 -6.03
C ALA A 161 16.44 -17.13 -4.63
N ALA A 162 15.41 -16.85 -3.81
CA ALA A 162 15.28 -17.38 -2.45
C ALA A 162 14.43 -18.66 -2.38
N MET A 163 13.86 -19.12 -3.48
CA MET A 163 12.90 -20.24 -3.47
C MET A 163 13.47 -21.55 -2.94
N LEU A 164 14.76 -21.79 -3.13
CA LEU A 164 15.41 -23.01 -2.61
C LEU A 164 15.85 -22.89 -1.14
N SER A 165 15.67 -21.71 -0.53
CA SER A 165 16.04 -21.42 0.85
C SER A 165 14.82 -21.16 1.72
N ILE A 166 13.62 -21.53 1.27
CA ILE A 166 12.38 -21.33 2.03
C ILE A 166 12.37 -22.30 3.22
N GLU A 167 12.24 -21.73 4.42
CA GLU A 167 12.10 -22.49 5.65
C GLU A 167 10.64 -22.48 6.13
N PRO A 168 10.21 -23.53 6.85
CA PRO A 168 8.87 -23.52 7.43
C PRO A 168 8.74 -22.45 8.50
N PRO A 169 7.54 -21.91 8.73
CA PRO A 169 7.30 -20.95 9.80
C PRO A 169 7.57 -21.59 11.18
N THR A 170 8.17 -20.83 12.05
CA THR A 170 8.49 -21.23 13.42
C THR A 170 7.34 -20.95 14.39
#